data_b61570cafcac47ca717eca1b22ff9996
#
_entry.id   b61570cafcac47ca717eca1b22ff9996
#
_cell.length_a   1.000
_cell.length_b   1.000
_cell.length_c   1.000
_cell.angle_alpha   90.00
_cell.angle_beta   90.00
_cell.angle_gamma   90.00
#
_symmetry.space_group_name_H-M   'P 1'
#
loop_
_entity.id
_entity.type
_entity.pdbx_description
1 polymer ?
#
loop_
_entity_poly.entity_id
_entity_poly.type
_entity_poly.pdbx_seq_one_letter_code
_entity_poly.pdbx_strand_id
1 'polypeptide(L)'
;MSNGTNGSVEVFENLRLELRRGCLTLAVLIQLRSERYGYTLRKALADDGLEIDEGTLYPLLRRLESQGLLVSQWREEAKRNKRFYRLSPMGAEILEQLMSEWQRINASLGKILQEA
;
A
#
# COMPACT_ATOMS: atom_id res chain seq x y z
N MET A 1 -11.19 22.64 28.46
CA MET A 1 -11.46 21.26 28.38
C MET A 1 -10.69 20.58 27.30
N SER A 2 -10.62 19.32 27.41
CA SER A 2 -9.84 18.50 26.50
C SER A 2 -10.56 18.21 25.19
N ASN A 3 -11.79 18.64 24.99
CA ASN A 3 -12.56 18.37 23.78
C ASN A 3 -11.87 18.82 22.51
N GLY A 4 -11.28 20.02 22.54
CA GLY A 4 -10.56 20.54 21.36
C GLY A 4 -9.36 19.68 21.00
N THR A 5 -8.60 19.25 22.00
CA THR A 5 -7.43 18.41 21.81
C THR A 5 -7.84 17.01 21.28
N ASN A 6 -8.87 16.42 21.86
CA ASN A 6 -9.39 15.11 21.43
C ASN A 6 -9.93 15.20 20.00
N GLY A 7 -10.65 16.27 19.69
CA GLY A 7 -11.17 16.49 18.35
C GLY A 7 -10.05 16.62 17.32
N SER A 8 -8.97 17.34 17.64
CA SER A 8 -7.84 17.50 16.74
C SER A 8 -7.12 16.17 16.49
N VAL A 9 -6.97 15.36 17.52
CA VAL A 9 -6.34 14.05 17.40
C VAL A 9 -7.18 13.13 16.48
N GLU A 10 -8.49 13.11 16.66
CA GLU A 10 -9.39 12.32 15.84
C GLU A 10 -9.36 12.78 14.38
N VAL A 11 -9.41 14.06 14.14
CA VAL A 11 -9.37 14.62 12.80
C VAL A 11 -8.07 14.25 12.10
N PHE A 12 -6.95 14.44 12.81
CA PHE A 12 -5.65 14.09 12.24
C PHE A 12 -5.57 12.62 11.88
N GLU A 13 -6.02 11.73 12.79
CA GLU A 13 -5.97 10.29 12.55
C GLU A 13 -6.80 9.89 11.33
N ASN A 14 -7.97 10.48 11.18
CA ASN A 14 -8.83 10.19 10.02
C ASN A 14 -8.18 10.64 8.71
N LEU A 15 -7.62 11.83 8.70
CA LEU A 15 -6.94 12.36 7.51
C LEU A 15 -5.66 11.62 7.22
N ARG A 16 -4.93 11.19 8.26
CA ARG A 16 -3.73 10.40 8.10
C ARG A 16 -4.04 9.07 7.41
N LEU A 17 -5.11 8.41 7.83
CA LEU A 17 -5.54 7.15 7.20
C LEU A 17 -5.96 7.35 5.75
N GLU A 18 -6.65 8.45 5.48
CA GLU A 18 -7.04 8.82 4.13
C GLU A 18 -5.80 9.03 3.24
N LEU A 19 -4.83 9.78 3.75
CA LEU A 19 -3.58 10.04 3.04
C LEU A 19 -2.82 8.74 2.77
N ARG A 20 -2.80 7.85 3.73
CA ARG A 20 -2.05 6.59 3.61
C ARG A 20 -2.67 5.59 2.63
N ARG A 21 -3.96 5.66 2.41
CA ARG A 21 -4.69 4.62 1.64
C ARG A 21 -4.08 4.38 0.26
N GLY A 22 -3.91 5.43 -0.52
CA GLY A 22 -3.30 5.32 -1.85
C GLY A 22 -1.83 4.93 -1.77
N CYS A 23 -1.11 5.46 -0.77
CA CYS A 23 0.31 5.15 -0.59
C CYS A 23 0.52 3.68 -0.24
N LEU A 24 -0.39 3.08 0.53
CA LEU A 24 -0.31 1.65 0.85
C LEU A 24 -0.50 0.80 -0.40
N THR A 25 -1.41 1.18 -1.27
CA THR A 25 -1.58 0.49 -2.54
C THR A 25 -0.30 0.53 -3.36
N LEU A 26 0.33 1.71 -3.48
CA LEU A 26 1.61 1.85 -4.16
C LEU A 26 2.68 0.98 -3.51
N ALA A 27 2.78 1.03 -2.20
CA ALA A 27 3.81 0.28 -1.47
C ALA A 27 3.67 -1.23 -1.68
N VAL A 28 2.44 -1.73 -1.67
CA VAL A 28 2.17 -3.14 -1.93
C VAL A 28 2.58 -3.52 -3.35
N LEU A 29 2.20 -2.70 -4.34
CA LEU A 29 2.57 -2.97 -5.72
C LEU A 29 4.10 -2.95 -5.90
N ILE A 30 4.78 -2.00 -5.29
CA ILE A 30 6.24 -1.91 -5.37
C ILE A 30 6.88 -3.18 -4.79
N GLN A 31 6.43 -3.59 -3.62
CA GLN A 31 6.99 -4.77 -2.96
C GLN A 31 6.72 -6.06 -3.75
N LEU A 32 5.63 -6.10 -4.49
CA LEU A 32 5.25 -7.28 -5.27
C LEU A 32 5.87 -7.31 -6.67
N ARG A 33 6.85 -6.44 -6.92
CA ARG A 33 7.77 -6.65 -8.05
C ARG A 33 8.56 -7.95 -7.85
N SER A 34 8.69 -8.38 -6.59
CA SER A 34 9.23 -9.70 -6.23
C SER A 34 8.10 -10.51 -5.61
N GLU A 35 8.13 -11.80 -5.84
CA GLU A 35 7.10 -12.68 -5.28
C GLU A 35 7.21 -12.74 -3.76
N ARG A 36 6.07 -12.61 -3.07
CA ARG A 36 6.00 -12.67 -1.61
C ARG A 36 4.67 -13.27 -1.18
N TYR A 37 4.65 -13.88 -0.01
CA TYR A 37 3.39 -14.22 0.64
C TYR A 37 3.11 -13.22 1.77
N GLY A 38 1.92 -13.30 2.36
CA GLY A 38 1.42 -12.28 3.28
C GLY A 38 2.40 -11.87 4.37
N TYR A 39 2.98 -12.84 5.06
CA TYR A 39 3.92 -12.56 6.15
C TYR A 39 5.16 -11.79 5.65
N THR A 40 5.79 -12.26 4.58
CA THR A 40 7.00 -11.62 4.06
C THR A 40 6.70 -10.25 3.48
N LEU A 41 5.52 -10.06 2.93
CA LEU A 41 5.09 -8.75 2.44
C LEU A 41 4.91 -7.78 3.61
N ARG A 42 4.20 -8.19 4.65
CA ARG A 42 3.99 -7.35 5.84
C ARG A 42 5.32 -6.97 6.48
N LYS A 43 6.22 -7.95 6.59
CA LYS A 43 7.53 -7.73 7.18
C LYS A 43 8.33 -6.71 6.36
N ALA A 44 8.34 -6.85 5.04
CA ALA A 44 9.05 -5.93 4.16
C ALA A 44 8.52 -4.51 4.28
N LEU A 45 7.20 -4.36 4.35
CA LEU A 45 6.57 -3.04 4.52
C LEU A 45 6.92 -2.44 5.89
N ALA A 46 6.83 -3.23 6.95
CA ALA A 46 7.14 -2.76 8.31
C ALA A 46 8.61 -2.35 8.45
N ASP A 47 9.52 -3.09 7.83
CA ASP A 47 10.95 -2.79 7.86
C ASP A 47 11.23 -1.41 7.23
N ASP A 48 10.40 -0.99 6.30
CA ASP A 48 10.52 0.32 5.64
C ASP A 48 9.59 1.36 6.24
N GLY A 49 9.01 1.10 7.39
CA GLY A 49 8.21 2.06 8.13
C GLY A 49 6.73 2.11 7.80
N LEU A 50 6.24 1.16 7.00
CA LEU A 50 4.82 1.11 6.63
C LEU A 50 4.16 -0.13 7.22
N GLU A 51 3.75 -0.01 8.46
CA GLU A 51 3.04 -1.10 9.11
C GLU A 51 1.61 -1.19 8.60
N ILE A 52 1.16 -2.40 8.32
CA ILE A 52 -0.19 -2.66 7.87
C ILE A 52 -0.66 -3.95 8.55
N ASP A 53 -1.88 -3.95 9.03
CA ASP A 53 -2.44 -5.14 9.68
C ASP A 53 -3.04 -6.10 8.65
N GLU A 54 -3.25 -7.33 9.07
CA GLU A 54 -3.79 -8.37 8.19
C GLU A 54 -5.19 -8.02 7.68
N GLY A 55 -5.99 -7.42 8.55
CA GLY A 55 -7.36 -7.04 8.18
C GLY A 55 -7.43 -6.02 7.08
N THR A 56 -6.37 -5.24 6.88
CA THR A 56 -6.27 -4.26 5.79
C THR A 56 -5.57 -4.87 4.58
N LEU A 57 -4.50 -5.62 4.81
CA LEU A 57 -3.68 -6.14 3.73
C LEU A 57 -4.39 -7.18 2.87
N TYR A 58 -5.01 -8.18 3.49
CA TYR A 58 -5.59 -9.28 2.70
C TYR A 58 -6.76 -8.85 1.81
N PRO A 59 -7.68 -7.98 2.27
CA PRO A 59 -8.69 -7.44 1.36
C PRO A 59 -8.09 -6.62 0.22
N LEU A 60 -7.01 -5.88 0.48
CA LEU A 60 -6.33 -5.11 -0.55
C LEU A 60 -5.73 -6.05 -1.61
N LEU A 61 -5.04 -7.10 -1.18
CA LEU A 61 -4.46 -8.07 -2.11
C LEU A 61 -5.53 -8.71 -3.00
N ARG A 62 -6.65 -9.09 -2.40
CA ARG A 62 -7.75 -9.68 -3.16
C ARG A 62 -8.33 -8.71 -4.19
N ARG A 63 -8.48 -7.45 -3.81
CA ARG A 63 -8.98 -6.42 -4.71
C ARG A 63 -8.02 -6.19 -5.87
N LEU A 64 -6.73 -6.07 -5.58
CA LEU A 64 -5.72 -5.85 -6.62
C LEU A 64 -5.64 -7.04 -7.58
N GLU A 65 -5.76 -8.24 -7.05
CA GLU A 65 -5.79 -9.44 -7.88
C GLU A 65 -7.04 -9.47 -8.77
N SER A 66 -8.19 -9.13 -8.23
CA SER A 66 -9.44 -9.10 -9.01
C SER A 66 -9.41 -8.04 -10.09
N GLN A 67 -8.62 -6.98 -9.90
CA GLN A 67 -8.42 -5.93 -10.91
C GLN A 67 -7.37 -6.34 -11.95
N GLY A 68 -6.78 -7.50 -11.82
CA GLY A 68 -5.78 -7.99 -12.76
C GLY A 68 -4.37 -7.48 -12.55
N LEU A 69 -4.12 -6.80 -11.42
CA LEU A 69 -2.80 -6.21 -11.14
C LEU A 69 -1.85 -7.21 -10.50
N LEU A 70 -2.40 -8.23 -9.84
CA LEU A 70 -1.61 -9.28 -9.19
C LEU A 70 -2.02 -10.63 -9.71
N VAL A 71 -1.08 -11.55 -9.68
CA VAL A 71 -1.33 -12.98 -9.86
C VAL A 71 -0.90 -13.70 -8.59
N SER A 72 -1.54 -14.78 -8.25
CA SER A 72 -1.19 -15.54 -7.05
C SER A 72 -1.14 -17.03 -7.33
N GLN A 73 -0.44 -17.70 -6.46
CA GLN A 73 -0.23 -19.14 -6.57
C GLN A 73 -0.11 -19.74 -5.18
N TRP A 74 -0.85 -20.81 -4.93
CA TRP A 74 -0.71 -21.56 -3.70
C TRP A 74 0.46 -22.51 -3.82
N ARG A 75 1.31 -22.53 -2.80
CA ARG A 75 2.43 -23.49 -2.73
C ARG A 75 2.61 -23.93 -1.29
N GLU A 76 3.01 -25.17 -1.13
CA GLU A 76 3.39 -25.70 0.17
C GLU A 76 4.85 -25.31 0.44
N GLU A 77 5.08 -24.72 1.61
CA GLU A 77 6.42 -24.34 2.05
C GLU A 77 6.48 -24.57 3.56
N ALA A 78 7.47 -25.30 4.05
CA ALA A 78 7.62 -25.62 5.46
C ALA A 78 6.34 -26.27 6.03
N LYS A 79 5.75 -27.15 5.28
CA LYS A 79 4.53 -27.90 5.63
C LYS A 79 3.29 -27.06 5.78
N ARG A 80 3.28 -25.86 5.19
CA ARG A 80 2.11 -24.96 5.21
C ARG A 80 1.79 -24.52 3.79
N ASN A 81 0.50 -24.45 3.48
CA ASN A 81 0.06 -23.85 2.23
C ASN A 81 0.10 -22.36 2.36
N LYS A 82 0.87 -21.72 1.48
CA LYS A 82 1.01 -20.25 1.45
C LYS A 82 0.62 -19.74 0.08
N ARG A 83 -0.05 -18.60 0.07
CA ARG A 83 -0.43 -17.95 -1.18
C ARG A 83 0.61 -16.88 -1.50
N PHE A 84 1.29 -17.09 -2.62
CA PHE A 84 2.32 -16.17 -3.08
C PHE A 84 1.74 -15.25 -4.13
N TYR A 85 2.05 -13.98 -4.01
CA TYR A 85 1.55 -12.92 -4.89
C TYR A 85 2.72 -12.26 -5.61
N ARG A 86 2.49 -11.83 -6.82
CA ARG A 86 3.43 -10.97 -7.55
C ARG A 86 2.67 -10.12 -8.55
N LEU A 87 3.31 -9.09 -9.07
CA LEU A 87 2.69 -8.26 -10.10
C LEU A 87 2.43 -9.08 -11.36
N SER A 88 1.28 -8.84 -11.98
CA SER A 88 1.02 -9.29 -13.33
C SER A 88 1.75 -8.35 -14.31
N PRO A 89 1.86 -8.70 -15.60
CA PRO A 89 2.38 -7.74 -16.59
C PRO A 89 1.61 -6.43 -16.60
N MET A 90 0.29 -6.47 -16.49
CA MET A 90 -0.54 -5.27 -16.40
C MET A 90 -0.25 -4.52 -15.11
N GLY A 91 -0.05 -5.23 -14.01
CA GLY A 91 0.31 -4.61 -12.73
C GLY A 91 1.60 -3.83 -12.80
N ALA A 92 2.60 -4.36 -13.51
CA ALA A 92 3.87 -3.67 -13.69
C ALA A 92 3.69 -2.37 -14.49
N GLU A 93 2.90 -2.41 -15.55
CA GLU A 93 2.61 -1.20 -16.35
C GLU A 93 1.86 -0.15 -15.54
N ILE A 94 0.84 -0.57 -14.80
CA ILE A 94 0.05 0.33 -13.96
C ILE A 94 0.92 0.93 -12.85
N LEU A 95 1.80 0.14 -12.27
CA LEU A 95 2.71 0.66 -11.25
C LEU A 95 3.57 1.79 -11.80
N GLU A 96 4.13 1.66 -12.99
CA GLU A 96 4.92 2.73 -13.60
C GLU A 96 4.11 4.01 -13.78
N GLN A 97 2.87 3.87 -14.24
CA GLN A 97 1.97 5.02 -14.41
C GLN A 97 1.64 5.68 -13.08
N LEU A 98 1.38 4.87 -12.05
CA LEU A 98 1.08 5.39 -10.72
C LEU A 98 2.29 6.08 -10.10
N MET A 99 3.48 5.56 -10.31
CA MET A 99 4.69 6.20 -9.80
C MET A 99 4.91 7.56 -10.45
N SER A 100 4.67 7.68 -11.75
CA SER A 100 4.73 8.96 -12.44
C SER A 100 3.71 9.93 -11.90
N GLU A 101 2.51 9.46 -11.65
CA GLU A 101 1.44 10.30 -11.11
C GLU A 101 1.77 10.75 -9.68
N TRP A 102 2.31 9.86 -8.87
CA TRP A 102 2.73 10.19 -7.50
C TRP A 102 3.79 11.29 -7.51
N GLN A 103 4.78 11.21 -8.40
CA GLN A 103 5.82 12.23 -8.53
C GLN A 103 5.22 13.57 -8.95
N ARG A 104 4.25 13.54 -9.85
CA ARG A 104 3.56 14.75 -10.32
C ARG A 104 2.79 15.42 -9.18
N ILE A 105 2.07 14.63 -8.41
CA ILE A 105 1.32 15.13 -7.24
C ILE A 105 2.27 15.76 -6.23
N ASN A 106 3.38 15.09 -5.94
CA ASN A 106 4.38 15.61 -5.01
C ASN A 106 4.93 16.95 -5.48
N ALA A 107 5.27 17.05 -6.75
CA ALA A 107 5.79 18.29 -7.32
C ALA A 107 4.75 19.41 -7.23
N SER A 108 3.49 19.10 -7.52
CA SER A 108 2.39 20.07 -7.42
C SER A 108 2.19 20.56 -6.01
N LEU A 109 2.21 19.64 -5.04
CA LEU A 109 2.08 20.01 -3.63
C LEU A 109 3.23 20.91 -3.18
N GLY A 110 4.45 20.62 -3.65
CA GLY A 110 5.60 21.44 -3.34
C GLY A 110 5.45 22.86 -3.87
N LYS A 111 4.92 23.03 -5.08
CA LYS A 111 4.65 24.34 -5.66
C LYS A 111 3.57 25.09 -4.89
N ILE A 112 2.49 24.42 -4.57
CA ILE A 112 1.38 25.01 -3.81
C ILE A 112 1.88 25.49 -2.46
N LEU A 113 2.69 24.69 -1.81
CA LEU A 113 3.24 25.01 -0.50
C LEU A 113 4.15 26.25 -0.55
N GLN A 114 4.94 26.38 -1.61
CA GLN A 114 5.80 27.54 -1.81
C GLN A 114 5.01 28.82 -2.05
N GLU A 115 3.87 28.71 -2.73
CA GLU A 115 3.01 29.84 -3.04
C GLU A 115 2.19 30.30 -1.83
N ALA A 116 1.99 29.42 -0.88
CA ALA A 116 1.27 29.75 0.34
C ALA A 116 2.15 30.57 1.31
#